data_0dfbac219d71f5f5bfd590f819cf3c78
#
_entry.id   0dfbac219d71f5f5bfd590f819cf3c78
#
_cell.length_a   1.000
_cell.length_b   1.000
_cell.length_c   1.000
_cell.angle_alpha   90.00
_cell.angle_beta   90.00
_cell.angle_gamma   90.00
#
_symmetry.space_group_name_H-M   'P 1'
#
loop_
_entity.id
_entity.type
_entity.pdbx_description
1 polymer ?
#
loop_
_entity_poly.entity_id
_entity_poly.type
_entity_poly.pdbx_seq_one_letter_code
_entity_poly.pdbx_strand_id
1 'polypeptide(L)' 'MELGKSYLIKKDIFSFTSGEIWKLVNQGYQAYYGEYNFIFTNDKNQKKWLILRSHSDEDISSFRYVFYGNY' A
#
# COMPACT_ATOMS: atom_id res chain seq x y z
N MET A 1 8.41 -2.34 -1.83
CA MET A 1 7.69 -1.85 -3.03
C MET A 1 8.55 -0.86 -3.78
N GLU A 2 8.33 -0.71 -5.06
CA GLU A 2 9.10 0.21 -5.90
C GLU A 2 8.31 1.48 -6.17
N LEU A 3 8.97 2.62 -6.00
CA LEU A 3 8.38 3.92 -6.36
C LEU A 3 8.13 3.97 -7.86
N GLY A 4 6.98 4.54 -8.23
CA GLY A 4 6.58 4.67 -9.63
C GLY A 4 5.89 3.46 -10.22
N LYS A 5 5.82 2.35 -9.49
CA LYS A 5 5.15 1.13 -9.96
C LYS A 5 3.66 1.18 -9.60
N SER A 6 2.84 0.67 -10.52
CA SER A 6 1.39 0.57 -10.31
C SER A 6 1.02 -0.83 -9.82
N TYR A 7 0.01 -0.90 -8.96
CA TYR A 7 -0.44 -2.14 -8.34
C TYR A 7 -1.94 -2.30 -8.51
N LEU A 8 -2.35 -3.48 -8.95
CA LEU A 8 -3.77 -3.86 -9.02
C LEU A 8 -4.22 -4.38 -7.67
N ILE A 9 -5.29 -3.83 -7.13
CA ILE A 9 -5.84 -4.24 -5.84
C ILE A 9 -6.67 -5.50 -6.05
N LYS A 10 -6.28 -6.61 -5.41
CA LYS A 10 -6.93 -7.90 -5.60
C LYS A 10 -8.18 -8.08 -4.75
N LYS A 11 -8.23 -7.44 -3.58
CA LYS A 11 -9.42 -7.51 -2.73
C LYS A 11 -9.53 -6.23 -1.93
N ASP A 12 -10.73 -5.96 -1.43
CA ASP A 12 -10.98 -4.81 -0.58
C ASP A 12 -10.16 -4.93 0.70
N ILE A 13 -9.29 -3.95 0.93
CA ILE A 13 -8.47 -3.93 2.13
C ILE A 13 -8.05 -2.49 2.44
N PHE A 14 -7.99 -2.16 3.72
CA PHE A 14 -7.72 -0.81 4.18
C PHE A 14 -8.77 0.12 3.57
N SER A 15 -8.35 1.15 2.82
CA SER A 15 -9.26 2.04 2.11
C SER A 15 -9.28 1.77 0.60
N PHE A 16 -8.68 0.66 0.15
CA PHE A 16 -8.59 0.32 -1.26
C PHE A 16 -9.70 -0.64 -1.66
N THR A 17 -10.21 -0.48 -2.87
CA THR A 17 -11.27 -1.31 -3.43
C THR A 17 -10.70 -2.25 -4.49
N SER A 18 -11.15 -3.50 -4.47
CA SER A 18 -10.77 -4.51 -5.45
C SER A 18 -10.99 -4.03 -6.88
N GLY A 19 -10.02 -4.28 -7.76
CA GLY A 19 -10.07 -3.90 -9.16
C GLY A 19 -9.48 -2.54 -9.48
N GLU A 20 -9.17 -1.74 -8.46
CA GLU A 20 -8.54 -0.44 -8.66
C GLU A 20 -7.03 -0.60 -8.92
N ILE A 21 -6.46 0.36 -9.65
CA ILE A 21 -5.01 0.42 -9.88
C ILE A 21 -4.47 1.67 -9.21
N TRP A 22 -3.47 1.49 -8.35
CA TRP A 22 -2.84 2.56 -7.60
C TRP A 22 -1.33 2.56 -7.81
N LYS A 23 -0.77 3.74 -8.06
CA LYS A 23 0.66 3.91 -8.27
C LYS A 23 1.31 4.40 -6.97
N LEU A 24 2.41 3.77 -6.58
CA LEU A 24 3.18 4.18 -5.41
C LEU A 24 4.04 5.40 -5.76
N VAL A 25 3.79 6.51 -5.07
CA VAL A 25 4.50 7.78 -5.34
C VAL A 25 5.42 8.20 -4.21
N ASN A 26 5.23 7.66 -3.00
CA ASN A 26 6.13 7.93 -1.88
C ASN A 26 6.08 6.79 -0.88
N GLN A 27 7.19 6.57 -0.16
CA GLN A 27 7.26 5.60 0.92
C GLN A 27 8.32 6.01 1.93
N GLY A 28 8.12 5.56 3.18
CA GLY A 28 9.05 5.86 4.25
C GLY A 28 8.83 4.95 5.44
N TYR A 29 9.72 5.05 6.42
CA TYR A 29 9.64 4.28 7.65
C TYR A 29 9.88 5.20 8.85
N GLN A 30 8.97 5.14 9.83
CA GLN A 30 9.06 5.87 11.08
C GLN A 30 9.60 4.92 12.15
N ALA A 31 10.91 4.98 12.41
CA ALA A 31 11.55 4.08 13.37
C ALA A 31 10.98 4.21 14.79
N TYR A 32 10.66 5.44 15.19
CA TYR A 32 10.11 5.72 16.52
C TYR A 32 8.80 4.99 16.79
N TYR A 33 7.91 4.97 15.80
CA TYR A 33 6.60 4.31 15.91
C TYR A 33 6.58 2.90 15.34
N GLY A 34 7.62 2.47 14.65
CA GLY A 34 7.64 1.18 13.96
C GLY A 34 6.61 1.09 12.86
N GLU A 35 6.46 2.15 12.06
CA GLU A 35 5.43 2.22 11.02
C GLU A 35 6.03 2.47 9.65
N TYR A 36 5.53 1.73 8.65
CA TYR A 36 5.79 1.99 7.25
C TYR A 36 4.70 2.91 6.71
N ASN A 37 5.10 3.91 5.93
CA ASN A 37 4.18 4.86 5.31
C ASN A 37 4.28 4.75 3.80
N PHE A 38 3.12 4.67 3.13
CA PHE A 38 3.04 4.62 1.67
C PHE A 38 2.02 5.64 1.20
N ILE A 39 2.33 6.33 0.11
CA ILE A 39 1.39 7.24 -0.55
C ILE A 39 1.17 6.74 -1.95
N PHE A 40 -0.10 6.54 -2.31
CA PHE A 40 -0.52 6.08 -3.62
C PHE A 40 -1.35 7.13 -4.33
N THR A 41 -1.30 7.12 -5.64
CA THR A 41 -2.17 7.93 -6.49
C THR A 41 -2.79 7.06 -7.58
N ASN A 42 -3.92 7.52 -8.12
CA ASN A 42 -4.57 6.84 -9.26
C ASN A 42 -4.61 7.78 -10.48
N ASP A 43 -5.25 7.32 -11.56
CA ASP A 43 -5.37 8.08 -12.80
C ASP A 43 -6.27 9.32 -12.68
N LYS A 44 -7.02 9.43 -11.60
CA LYS A 44 -7.88 10.58 -11.29
C LYS A 44 -7.21 11.59 -10.35
N ASN A 45 -5.90 11.45 -10.11
CA ASN A 45 -5.12 12.29 -9.20
C ASN A 45 -5.60 12.25 -7.74
N GLN A 46 -6.29 11.19 -7.36
CA GLN A 46 -6.64 10.95 -5.97
C GLN A 46 -5.43 10.37 -5.26
N LYS A 47 -5.29 10.67 -3.98
CA LYS A 47 -4.18 10.16 -3.15
C LYS A 47 -4.73 9.40 -1.97
N LYS A 48 -4.05 8.30 -1.63
CA LYS A 48 -4.35 7.52 -0.42
C LYS A 48 -3.08 7.25 0.35
N TRP A 49 -3.17 7.39 1.66
CA TRP A 49 -2.12 7.01 2.59
C TRP A 49 -2.41 5.63 3.15
N LEU A 50 -1.35 4.84 3.25
CA LEU A 50 -1.39 3.55 3.91
C LEU A 50 -0.30 3.51 4.97
N ILE A 51 -0.68 3.16 6.20
CA ILE A 51 0.26 3.01 7.31
C ILE A 51 0.20 1.55 7.78
N LEU A 52 1.38 0.91 7.80
CA LEU A 52 1.51 -0.47 8.29
C LEU A 52 2.40 -0.48 9.52
N ARG A 53 1.94 -1.15 10.57
CA ARG A 53 2.76 -1.37 11.76
C ARG A 53 3.71 -2.53 11.52
N SER A 54 5.00 -2.28 11.73
CA SER A 54 6.04 -3.28 11.44
C SER A 54 5.96 -4.52 12.34
N HIS A 55 5.32 -4.39 13.52
CA HIS A 55 5.16 -5.49 14.47
C HIS A 55 3.82 -6.23 14.33
N SER A 56 2.98 -5.85 13.37
CA SER A 56 1.71 -6.50 13.14
C SER A 56 1.83 -7.50 11.99
N ASP A 57 1.90 -8.78 12.30
CA ASP A 57 1.98 -9.84 11.29
C ASP A 57 0.77 -9.84 10.38
N GLU A 58 -0.41 -9.52 10.92
CA GLU A 58 -1.65 -9.44 10.17
C GLU A 58 -1.59 -8.35 9.10
N ASP A 59 -1.13 -7.14 9.48
CA ASP A 59 -0.98 -6.03 8.55
C ASP A 59 -0.01 -6.39 7.41
N ILE A 60 1.14 -6.96 7.77
CA ILE A 60 2.17 -7.33 6.80
C ILE A 60 1.68 -8.42 5.86
N SER A 61 1.03 -9.45 6.38
CA SER A 61 0.50 -10.55 5.57
C SER A 61 -0.57 -10.06 4.59
N SER A 62 -1.49 -9.23 5.06
CA SER A 62 -2.54 -8.66 4.22
C SER A 62 -1.96 -7.77 3.13
N PHE A 63 -1.00 -6.95 3.48
CA PHE A 63 -0.32 -6.07 2.53
C PHE A 63 0.37 -6.87 1.43
N ARG A 64 1.12 -7.91 1.80
CA ARG A 64 1.81 -8.77 0.82
C ARG A 64 0.83 -9.44 -0.12
N TYR A 65 -0.27 -9.97 0.41
CA TYR A 65 -1.27 -10.63 -0.40
C TYR A 65 -1.85 -9.68 -1.45
N VAL A 66 -2.19 -8.46 -1.05
CA VAL A 66 -2.88 -7.50 -1.93
C VAL A 66 -1.93 -6.87 -2.93
N PHE A 67 -0.72 -6.50 -2.51
CA PHE A 67 0.17 -5.70 -3.34
C PHE A 67 1.27 -6.50 -4.05
N TYR A 68 1.83 -7.51 -3.41
CA TYR A 68 2.94 -8.27 -4.00
C TYR A 68 2.50 -9.48 -4.81
N GLY A 69 1.30 -9.98 -4.60
CA GLY A 69 0.76 -11.07 -5.39
C GLY A 69 0.26 -10.65 -6.78
N ASN A 70 0.33 -9.38 -7.12
CA ASN A 70 -0.28 -8.86 -8.34
C ASN A 70 0.64 -8.81 -9.56
N TYR A 71 1.92 -8.63 -9.31
CA TYR A 71 2.88 -8.44 -10.41
C TYR A 71 4.11 -9.26 -10.17
#